data_d461cf7d082c183d102ba15643e17672
#
_entry.id   d461cf7d082c183d102ba15643e17672
#
_cell.length_a   1.000
_cell.length_b   1.000
_cell.length_c   1.000
_cell.angle_alpha   90.00
_cell.angle_beta   90.00
_cell.angle_gamma   90.00
#
_symmetry.space_group_name_H-M   'P 1'
#
loop_
_entity.id
_entity.type
_entity.pdbx_description
1 polymer ?
#
loop_
_entity_poly.entity_id
_entity_poly.type
_entity_poly.pdbx_seq_one_letter_code
_entity_poly.pdbx_strand_id
1 'polypeptide(L)'
;MSIMIPAWVDGTLIPVEKLEAHQRGLRHKAVSVFIIRNGEVLLQQRAMGKYHTPGLWANTCCTHPDWGEDPAACAARRLDEELGLTGIPLEHRHHLEYRAEVGSGLIEHEVVDVYVGYAPENVECAANPQEVMATKWSDASDLRAALSKYPDHFTPWLRIYMTEHADKIFGRDLEFSYSV
;
A
#
# COMPACT_ATOMS: atom_id res chain seq x y z
N MET A 1 10.96 17.93 10.54
CA MET A 1 10.02 18.63 9.66
C MET A 1 8.77 17.78 9.55
N SER A 2 7.59 18.41 9.58
CA SER A 2 6.31 17.68 9.35
C SER A 2 6.18 17.31 7.87
N ILE A 3 5.71 16.10 7.61
CA ILE A 3 5.44 15.64 6.24
C ILE A 3 4.14 16.27 5.78
N MET A 4 4.18 17.01 4.67
CA MET A 4 3.02 17.67 4.07
C MET A 4 2.53 16.86 2.88
N ILE A 5 1.29 16.41 2.93
CA ILE A 5 0.66 15.60 1.87
C ILE A 5 -0.47 16.36 1.18
N PRO A 6 -0.79 16.05 -0.08
CA PRO A 6 -1.92 16.66 -0.78
C PRO A 6 -3.26 16.18 -0.21
N ALA A 7 -4.04 17.08 0.40
CA ALA A 7 -5.36 16.77 0.92
C ALA A 7 -6.39 17.84 0.51
N TRP A 8 -7.67 17.44 0.42
CA TRP A 8 -8.75 18.34 0.09
C TRP A 8 -9.36 18.93 1.36
N VAL A 9 -9.36 20.26 1.42
CA VAL A 9 -10.05 21.05 2.43
C VAL A 9 -11.04 21.97 1.72
N ASP A 10 -12.32 21.87 2.06
CA ASP A 10 -13.40 22.63 1.42
C ASP A 10 -13.38 22.56 -0.11
N GLY A 11 -13.07 21.37 -0.65
CA GLY A 11 -13.00 21.11 -2.10
C GLY A 11 -11.71 21.56 -2.78
N THR A 12 -10.78 22.19 -2.06
CA THR A 12 -9.50 22.67 -2.60
C THR A 12 -8.37 21.74 -2.17
N LEU A 13 -7.52 21.33 -3.12
CA LEU A 13 -6.33 20.53 -2.85
C LEU A 13 -5.22 21.43 -2.31
N ILE A 14 -4.80 21.21 -1.08
CA ILE A 14 -3.76 21.97 -0.39
C ILE A 14 -2.78 21.07 0.37
N PRO A 15 -1.58 21.55 0.73
CA PRO A 15 -0.70 20.80 1.62
C PRO A 15 -1.26 20.79 3.05
N VAL A 16 -1.41 19.59 3.62
CA VAL A 16 -1.84 19.37 5.00
C VAL A 16 -0.83 18.45 5.69
N GLU A 17 -0.58 18.68 6.96
CA GLU A 17 0.30 17.80 7.75
C GLU A 17 -0.31 16.39 7.80
N LYS A 18 0.53 15.37 7.57
CA LYS A 18 0.08 13.98 7.38
C LYS A 18 -0.76 13.46 8.54
N LEU A 19 -0.33 13.66 9.79
CA LEU A 19 -1.07 13.19 10.95
C LEU A 19 -2.41 13.94 11.11
N GLU A 20 -2.42 15.25 10.87
CA GLU A 20 -3.63 16.08 10.87
C GLU A 20 -4.65 15.58 9.83
N ALA A 21 -4.19 15.25 8.61
CA ALA A 21 -5.08 14.72 7.57
C ALA A 21 -5.79 13.46 8.03
N HIS A 22 -5.10 12.55 8.71
CA HIS A 22 -5.68 11.31 9.25
C HIS A 22 -6.57 11.55 10.48
N GLN A 23 -6.19 12.47 11.37
CA GLN A 23 -7.01 12.83 12.54
C GLN A 23 -8.35 13.44 12.14
N ARG A 24 -8.34 14.28 11.11
CA ARG A 24 -9.53 14.92 10.57
C ARG A 24 -10.28 14.05 9.56
N GLY A 25 -9.70 12.93 9.13
CA GLY A 25 -10.27 12.07 8.09
C GLY A 25 -10.44 12.79 6.75
N LEU A 26 -9.52 13.73 6.44
CA LEU A 26 -9.56 14.47 5.18
C LEU A 26 -9.31 13.53 4.00
N ARG A 27 -10.02 13.76 2.92
CA ARG A 27 -9.74 13.12 1.64
C ARG A 27 -8.34 13.54 1.18
N HIS A 28 -7.43 12.60 0.92
CA HIS A 28 -6.04 12.90 0.58
C HIS A 28 -5.48 11.92 -0.45
N LYS A 29 -4.40 12.32 -1.13
CA LYS A 29 -3.75 11.47 -2.13
C LYS A 29 -2.88 10.42 -1.47
N ALA A 30 -2.89 9.22 -2.06
CA ALA A 30 -2.05 8.10 -1.65
C ALA A 30 -1.52 7.32 -2.86
N VAL A 31 -0.52 6.49 -2.61
CA VAL A 31 0.08 5.59 -3.58
C VAL A 31 0.18 4.21 -2.97
N SER A 32 -0.23 3.19 -3.72
CA SER A 32 -0.06 1.79 -3.36
C SER A 32 0.72 1.05 -4.42
N VAL A 33 1.66 0.20 -3.97
CA VAL A 33 2.49 -0.59 -4.86
C VAL A 33 2.35 -2.08 -4.54
N PHE A 34 2.26 -2.89 -5.59
CA PHE A 34 2.34 -4.33 -5.54
C PHE A 34 3.52 -4.80 -6.39
N ILE A 35 4.46 -5.49 -5.78
CA ILE A 35 5.56 -6.14 -6.50
C ILE A 35 5.25 -7.62 -6.64
N ILE A 36 5.30 -8.10 -7.88
CA ILE A 36 4.98 -9.48 -8.27
C ILE A 36 6.26 -10.18 -8.73
N ARG A 37 6.41 -11.43 -8.34
CA ARG A 37 7.45 -12.34 -8.80
C ARG A 37 6.89 -13.75 -8.90
N ASN A 38 6.97 -14.37 -10.08
CA ASN A 38 6.52 -15.76 -10.32
C ASN A 38 5.08 -16.06 -9.83
N GLY A 39 4.17 -15.10 -9.97
CA GLY A 39 2.78 -15.23 -9.50
C GLY A 39 2.57 -15.01 -8.01
N GLU A 40 3.60 -14.65 -7.26
CA GLU A 40 3.51 -14.27 -5.86
C GLU A 40 3.58 -12.75 -5.69
N VAL A 41 2.88 -12.23 -4.69
CA VAL A 41 2.92 -10.82 -4.27
C VAL A 41 3.85 -10.66 -3.07
N LEU A 42 4.72 -9.66 -3.11
CA LEU A 42 5.52 -9.26 -1.97
C LEU A 42 4.67 -8.50 -0.96
N LEU A 43 4.54 -9.04 0.23
CA LEU A 43 3.88 -8.40 1.37
C LEU A 43 4.92 -7.86 2.36
N GLN A 44 4.59 -6.75 3.03
CA GLN A 44 5.37 -6.24 4.15
C GLN A 44 4.57 -6.33 5.45
N GLN A 45 5.25 -6.60 6.55
CA GLN A 45 4.71 -6.44 7.89
C GLN A 45 5.20 -5.11 8.46
N ARG A 46 4.25 -4.24 8.84
CA ARG A 46 4.53 -2.89 9.32
C ARG A 46 5.30 -2.91 10.63
N ALA A 47 6.30 -2.04 10.76
CA ALA A 47 7.05 -1.92 12.01
C ALA A 47 6.15 -1.52 13.18
N MET A 48 6.50 -1.95 14.39
CA MET A 48 5.73 -1.65 15.61
C MET A 48 5.70 -0.18 15.97
N GLY A 49 6.65 0.63 15.46
CA GLY A 49 6.70 2.07 15.67
C GLY A 49 5.77 2.90 14.77
N LYS A 50 5.00 2.28 13.90
CA LYS A 50 4.06 3.01 13.02
C LYS A 50 2.89 3.57 13.83
N TYR A 51 2.47 4.81 13.52
CA TYR A 51 1.42 5.53 14.26
C TYR A 51 0.01 4.93 14.09
N HIS A 52 -0.23 4.13 13.04
CA HIS A 52 -1.45 3.31 12.89
C HIS A 52 -1.11 1.93 12.33
N THR A 53 -1.97 0.96 12.59
CA THR A 53 -1.85 -0.43 12.11
C THR A 53 -0.46 -1.05 12.30
N PRO A 54 0.22 -0.85 13.47
CA PRO A 54 1.53 -1.48 13.70
C PRO A 54 1.40 -3.01 13.70
N GLY A 55 2.42 -3.69 13.16
CA GLY A 55 2.49 -5.15 13.14
C GLY A 55 1.57 -5.84 12.14
N LEU A 56 0.71 -5.12 11.42
CA LEU A 56 -0.18 -5.72 10.42
C LEU A 56 0.54 -5.93 9.08
N TRP A 57 0.09 -6.96 8.35
CA TRP A 57 0.53 -7.23 7.00
C TRP A 57 -0.16 -6.30 6.01
N ALA A 58 0.61 -5.73 5.10
CA ALA A 58 0.16 -4.85 4.02
C ALA A 58 0.69 -5.35 2.67
N ASN A 59 0.21 -4.75 1.58
CA ASN A 59 0.84 -4.90 0.27
C ASN A 59 2.28 -4.36 0.29
N THR A 60 2.98 -4.44 -0.82
CA THR A 60 4.41 -4.15 -0.89
C THR A 60 4.78 -2.78 -0.34
N CYS A 61 4.03 -1.74 -0.71
CA CYS A 61 4.23 -0.38 -0.16
C CYS A 61 2.91 0.40 -0.24
N CYS A 62 2.57 1.11 0.84
CA CYS A 62 1.49 2.09 0.89
C CYS A 62 1.99 3.38 1.51
N THR A 63 1.79 4.49 0.82
CA THR A 63 2.40 5.76 1.19
C THR A 63 1.62 6.95 0.64
N HIS A 64 2.09 8.15 0.97
CA HIS A 64 1.54 9.40 0.49
C HIS A 64 2.62 10.17 -0.27
N PRO A 65 2.30 10.76 -1.43
CA PRO A 65 3.23 11.67 -2.08
C PRO A 65 3.43 12.91 -1.20
N ASP A 66 4.63 13.46 -1.25
CA ASP A 66 4.88 14.78 -0.70
C ASP A 66 4.12 15.85 -1.51
N TRP A 67 3.92 17.04 -0.93
CA TRP A 67 3.27 18.12 -1.67
C TRP A 67 4.04 18.47 -2.95
N GLY A 68 3.36 18.34 -4.10
CA GLY A 68 3.95 18.57 -5.43
C GLY A 68 4.72 17.39 -6.01
N GLU A 69 4.82 16.27 -5.30
CA GLU A 69 5.48 15.06 -5.81
C GLU A 69 4.58 14.31 -6.81
N ASP A 70 5.20 13.82 -7.88
CA ASP A 70 4.54 12.92 -8.83
C ASP A 70 4.27 11.55 -8.19
N PRO A 71 3.08 10.95 -8.36
CA PRO A 71 2.75 9.67 -7.73
C PRO A 71 3.67 8.50 -8.11
N ALA A 72 4.12 8.44 -9.37
CA ALA A 72 5.04 7.38 -9.79
C ALA A 72 6.45 7.58 -9.20
N ALA A 73 6.90 8.82 -9.08
CA ALA A 73 8.15 9.15 -8.40
C ALA A 73 8.08 8.80 -6.90
N CYS A 74 6.97 9.11 -6.25
CA CYS A 74 6.69 8.71 -4.86
C CYS A 74 6.75 7.18 -4.70
N ALA A 75 6.09 6.43 -5.58
CA ALA A 75 6.09 4.98 -5.55
C ALA A 75 7.51 4.40 -5.59
N ALA A 76 8.33 4.86 -6.54
CA ALA A 76 9.71 4.40 -6.70
C ALA A 76 10.59 4.79 -5.50
N ARG A 77 10.50 6.02 -5.02
CA ARG A 77 11.24 6.51 -3.85
C ARG A 77 10.92 5.70 -2.60
N ARG A 78 9.65 5.46 -2.34
CA ARG A 78 9.24 4.75 -1.11
C ARG A 78 9.53 3.26 -1.16
N LEU A 79 9.51 2.62 -2.34
CA LEU A 79 10.00 1.25 -2.48
C LEU A 79 11.48 1.13 -2.08
N ASP A 80 12.31 2.09 -2.48
CA ASP A 80 13.72 2.13 -2.09
C ASP A 80 13.85 2.38 -0.57
N GLU A 81 13.21 3.41 -0.04
CA GLU A 81 13.31 3.81 1.37
C GLU A 81 12.80 2.74 2.34
N GLU A 82 11.73 2.01 2.00
CA GLU A 82 11.12 1.01 2.87
C GLU A 82 11.72 -0.39 2.68
N LEU A 83 12.08 -0.77 1.46
CA LEU A 83 12.43 -2.14 1.10
C LEU A 83 13.77 -2.29 0.36
N GLY A 84 14.45 -1.18 0.03
CA GLY A 84 15.67 -1.20 -0.77
C GLY A 84 15.46 -1.68 -2.20
N LEU A 85 14.22 -1.62 -2.71
CA LEU A 85 13.89 -2.08 -4.06
C LEU A 85 14.02 -0.93 -5.06
N THR A 86 14.99 -1.06 -5.97
CA THR A 86 15.27 -0.06 -7.01
C THR A 86 15.23 -0.67 -8.40
N GLY A 87 15.03 0.19 -9.42
CA GLY A 87 15.13 -0.22 -10.81
C GLY A 87 14.02 -1.14 -11.32
N ILE A 88 12.95 -1.35 -10.54
CA ILE A 88 11.77 -2.10 -10.97
C ILE A 88 10.83 -1.13 -11.68
N PRO A 89 10.54 -1.32 -12.98
CA PRO A 89 9.55 -0.51 -13.68
C PRO A 89 8.17 -0.68 -13.05
N LEU A 90 7.50 0.45 -12.78
CA LEU A 90 6.17 0.48 -12.18
C LEU A 90 5.14 0.88 -13.24
N GLU A 91 4.09 0.10 -13.35
CA GLU A 91 2.97 0.32 -14.25
C GLU A 91 1.76 0.78 -13.45
N HIS A 92 1.18 1.94 -13.81
CA HIS A 92 -0.08 2.39 -13.22
C HIS A 92 -1.21 1.44 -13.63
N ARG A 93 -1.90 0.85 -12.70
CA ARG A 93 -2.94 -0.16 -12.95
C ARG A 93 -4.34 0.31 -12.63
N HIS A 94 -4.50 1.08 -11.58
CA HIS A 94 -5.83 1.45 -11.11
C HIS A 94 -5.80 2.74 -10.33
N HIS A 95 -6.94 3.44 -10.36
CA HIS A 95 -7.21 4.60 -9.52
C HIS A 95 -8.48 4.31 -8.74
N LEU A 96 -8.42 4.41 -7.43
CA LEU A 96 -9.55 4.10 -6.55
C LEU A 96 -9.63 5.06 -5.36
N GLU A 97 -10.76 5.06 -4.70
CA GLU A 97 -10.97 5.81 -3.46
C GLU A 97 -11.55 4.88 -2.40
N TYR A 98 -11.07 4.99 -1.18
CA TYR A 98 -11.64 4.29 -0.03
C TYR A 98 -11.57 5.12 1.23
N ARG A 99 -12.39 4.74 2.22
CA ARG A 99 -12.37 5.29 3.55
C ARG A 99 -12.37 4.16 4.58
N ALA A 100 -11.42 4.17 5.51
CA ALA A 100 -11.28 3.15 6.54
C ALA A 100 -10.82 3.74 7.87
N GLU A 101 -11.33 3.22 8.97
CA GLU A 101 -10.77 3.45 10.29
C GLU A 101 -9.54 2.57 10.48
N VAL A 102 -8.44 3.16 10.94
CA VAL A 102 -7.15 2.47 11.06
C VAL A 102 -6.65 2.39 12.50
N GLY A 103 -7.56 2.60 13.45
CA GLY A 103 -7.27 2.57 14.88
C GLY A 103 -6.83 3.93 15.43
N SER A 104 -6.79 4.03 16.76
CA SER A 104 -6.37 5.24 17.49
C SER A 104 -7.12 6.52 17.10
N GLY A 105 -8.35 6.40 16.60
CA GLY A 105 -9.15 7.53 16.12
C GLY A 105 -8.69 8.12 14.79
N LEU A 106 -7.82 7.42 14.07
CA LEU A 106 -7.31 7.84 12.77
C LEU A 106 -8.14 7.24 11.63
N ILE A 107 -8.28 8.00 10.56
CA ILE A 107 -9.06 7.66 9.38
C ILE A 107 -8.19 7.83 8.14
N GLU A 108 -8.14 6.80 7.31
CA GLU A 108 -7.68 6.89 5.93
C GLU A 108 -8.87 7.15 5.03
N HIS A 109 -8.85 8.30 4.35
CA HIS A 109 -9.78 8.64 3.27
C HIS A 109 -8.94 8.96 2.04
N GLU A 110 -8.56 7.92 1.34
CA GLU A 110 -7.51 7.98 0.33
C GLU A 110 -8.06 7.94 -1.09
N VAL A 111 -7.48 8.78 -1.93
CA VAL A 111 -7.54 8.71 -3.39
C VAL A 111 -6.22 8.12 -3.86
N VAL A 112 -6.25 6.88 -4.29
CA VAL A 112 -5.06 6.04 -4.45
C VAL A 112 -4.73 5.81 -5.91
N ASP A 113 -3.49 6.09 -6.28
CA ASP A 113 -2.87 5.58 -7.50
C ASP A 113 -2.18 4.25 -7.22
N VAL A 114 -2.61 3.17 -7.87
CA VAL A 114 -2.09 1.82 -7.66
C VAL A 114 -1.14 1.45 -8.79
N TYR A 115 0.05 1.02 -8.39
CA TYR A 115 1.12 0.59 -9.30
C TYR A 115 1.45 -0.89 -9.08
N VAL A 116 1.80 -1.56 -10.17
CA VAL A 116 2.31 -2.93 -10.16
C VAL A 116 3.70 -2.95 -10.82
N GLY A 117 4.62 -3.66 -10.23
CA GLY A 117 5.96 -3.92 -10.78
C GLY A 117 6.30 -5.40 -10.75
N TYR A 118 7.17 -5.84 -11.66
CA TYR A 118 7.60 -7.24 -11.75
C TYR A 118 9.07 -7.32 -11.38
N ALA A 119 9.33 -8.02 -10.28
CA ALA A 119 10.69 -8.22 -9.80
C ALA A 119 11.36 -9.43 -10.47
N PRO A 120 12.67 -9.39 -10.67
CA PRO A 120 13.43 -10.56 -11.09
C PRO A 120 13.41 -11.64 -9.99
N GLU A 121 13.67 -12.89 -10.38
CA GLU A 121 13.60 -14.04 -9.47
C GLU A 121 14.56 -13.92 -8.26
N ASN A 122 15.71 -13.32 -8.47
CA ASN A 122 16.76 -13.14 -7.46
C ASN A 122 16.69 -11.80 -6.73
N VAL A 123 15.55 -11.10 -6.77
CA VAL A 123 15.40 -9.84 -6.03
C VAL A 123 15.54 -10.05 -4.53
N GLU A 124 16.33 -9.23 -3.90
CA GLU A 124 16.52 -9.20 -2.45
C GLU A 124 15.93 -7.91 -1.87
N CYS A 125 15.26 -8.03 -0.73
CA CYS A 125 14.72 -6.89 0.00
C CYS A 125 15.70 -6.48 1.10
N ALA A 126 16.07 -5.21 1.15
CA ALA A 126 16.81 -4.59 2.25
C ALA A 126 15.84 -3.71 3.06
N ALA A 127 14.96 -4.37 3.82
CA ALA A 127 13.91 -3.68 4.58
C ALA A 127 14.48 -2.73 5.63
N ASN A 128 13.96 -1.50 5.65
CA ASN A 128 14.23 -0.53 6.70
C ASN A 128 13.46 -0.93 7.97
N PRO A 129 14.13 -1.31 9.06
CA PRO A 129 13.46 -1.82 10.27
C PRO A 129 12.58 -0.77 10.99
N GLN A 130 12.73 0.51 10.68
CA GLN A 130 11.85 1.56 11.20
C GLN A 130 10.49 1.60 10.49
N GLU A 131 10.44 1.06 9.27
CA GLU A 131 9.24 1.02 8.43
C GLU A 131 8.63 -0.39 8.37
N VAL A 132 9.47 -1.41 8.20
CA VAL A 132 9.08 -2.79 7.89
C VAL A 132 9.81 -3.76 8.80
N MET A 133 9.06 -4.57 9.56
CA MET A 133 9.66 -5.57 10.46
C MET A 133 9.85 -6.95 9.80
N ALA A 134 9.12 -7.25 8.74
CA ALA A 134 9.26 -8.50 7.98
C ALA A 134 8.68 -8.35 6.56
N THR A 135 9.15 -9.20 5.66
CA THR A 135 8.59 -9.35 4.31
C THR A 135 8.31 -10.82 4.02
N LYS A 136 7.35 -11.09 3.16
CA LYS A 136 7.10 -12.44 2.62
C LYS A 136 6.50 -12.37 1.23
N TRP A 137 6.79 -13.39 0.43
CA TRP A 137 6.09 -13.66 -0.82
C TRP A 137 4.85 -14.51 -0.52
N SER A 138 3.76 -14.23 -1.20
CA SER A 138 2.50 -14.96 -1.02
C SER A 138 1.83 -15.11 -2.37
N ASP A 139 1.44 -16.33 -2.74
CA ASP A 139 0.56 -16.48 -3.87
C ASP A 139 -0.85 -15.93 -3.57
N ALA A 140 -1.62 -15.69 -4.63
CA ALA A 140 -2.92 -15.03 -4.51
C ALA A 140 -3.95 -15.87 -3.76
N SER A 141 -3.89 -17.20 -3.88
CA SER A 141 -4.83 -18.12 -3.23
C SER A 141 -4.57 -18.19 -1.72
N ASP A 142 -3.30 -18.29 -1.33
CA ASP A 142 -2.87 -18.28 0.07
C ASP A 142 -3.18 -16.93 0.74
N LEU A 143 -2.95 -15.82 0.03
CA LEU A 143 -3.30 -14.50 0.52
C LEU A 143 -4.81 -14.35 0.76
N ARG A 144 -5.66 -14.80 -0.17
CA ARG A 144 -7.12 -14.79 0.00
C ARG A 144 -7.58 -15.65 1.17
N ALA A 145 -7.04 -16.86 1.27
CA ALA A 145 -7.35 -17.76 2.38
C ALA A 145 -6.96 -17.16 3.73
N ALA A 146 -5.78 -16.54 3.81
CA ALA A 146 -5.31 -15.87 5.01
C ALA A 146 -6.16 -14.64 5.38
N LEU A 147 -6.53 -13.80 4.39
CA LEU A 147 -7.42 -12.65 4.59
C LEU A 147 -8.81 -13.06 5.10
N SER A 148 -9.34 -14.17 4.59
CA SER A 148 -10.63 -14.72 5.05
C SER A 148 -10.55 -15.28 6.46
N LYS A 149 -9.47 -16.00 6.77
CA LYS A 149 -9.32 -16.71 8.06
C LYS A 149 -8.84 -15.80 9.19
N TYR A 150 -7.98 -14.84 8.88
CA TYR A 150 -7.32 -13.97 9.85
C TYR A 150 -7.37 -12.49 9.42
N PRO A 151 -8.56 -11.91 9.21
CA PRO A 151 -8.67 -10.54 8.66
C PRO A 151 -7.95 -9.50 9.50
N ASP A 152 -7.90 -9.68 10.83
CA ASP A 152 -7.27 -8.74 11.75
C ASP A 152 -5.73 -8.74 11.71
N HIS A 153 -5.12 -9.68 10.99
CA HIS A 153 -3.68 -9.68 10.74
C HIS A 153 -3.27 -8.78 9.58
N PHE A 154 -4.24 -8.22 8.84
CA PHE A 154 -4.01 -7.46 7.64
C PHE A 154 -4.57 -6.05 7.75
N THR A 155 -3.91 -5.12 7.08
CA THR A 155 -4.37 -3.73 7.04
C THR A 155 -5.73 -3.61 6.37
N PRO A 156 -6.57 -2.65 6.78
CA PRO A 156 -7.88 -2.42 6.18
C PRO A 156 -7.81 -2.22 4.67
N TRP A 157 -6.83 -1.45 4.17
CA TRP A 157 -6.70 -1.18 2.74
C TRP A 157 -6.31 -2.43 1.93
N LEU A 158 -5.39 -3.29 2.41
CA LEU A 158 -5.08 -4.54 1.71
C LEU A 158 -6.32 -5.42 1.57
N ARG A 159 -7.15 -5.48 2.62
CA ARG A 159 -8.42 -6.20 2.57
C ARG A 159 -9.34 -5.63 1.49
N ILE A 160 -9.51 -4.31 1.43
CA ILE A 160 -10.32 -3.62 0.41
C ILE A 160 -9.78 -3.93 -0.99
N TYR A 161 -8.46 -3.79 -1.21
CA TYR A 161 -7.86 -4.06 -2.51
C TYR A 161 -8.12 -5.50 -2.99
N MET A 162 -7.95 -6.47 -2.11
CA MET A 162 -8.08 -7.88 -2.45
C MET A 162 -9.54 -8.34 -2.60
N THR A 163 -10.51 -7.69 -1.94
CA THR A 163 -11.93 -8.05 -2.03
C THR A 163 -12.68 -7.29 -3.12
N GLU A 164 -12.32 -6.04 -3.38
CA GLU A 164 -13.12 -5.16 -4.24
C GLU A 164 -12.41 -4.78 -5.55
N HIS A 165 -11.06 -4.82 -5.58
CA HIS A 165 -10.28 -4.28 -6.69
C HIS A 165 -9.25 -5.23 -7.29
N ALA A 166 -9.16 -6.48 -6.81
CA ALA A 166 -8.12 -7.42 -7.24
C ALA A 166 -8.07 -7.61 -8.75
N ASP A 167 -9.21 -7.79 -9.40
CA ASP A 167 -9.30 -7.99 -10.85
C ASP A 167 -8.77 -6.79 -11.64
N LYS A 168 -8.95 -5.57 -11.14
CA LYS A 168 -8.48 -4.34 -11.77
C LYS A 168 -6.98 -4.11 -11.53
N ILE A 169 -6.49 -4.50 -10.36
CA ILE A 169 -5.08 -4.35 -9.98
C ILE A 169 -4.23 -5.39 -10.68
N PHE A 170 -4.63 -6.65 -10.63
CA PHE A 170 -3.81 -7.76 -11.08
C PHE A 170 -4.19 -8.28 -12.47
N GLY A 171 -5.44 -8.12 -12.90
CA GLY A 171 -5.90 -8.64 -14.18
C GLY A 171 -5.66 -10.15 -14.27
N ARG A 172 -4.86 -10.57 -15.28
CA ARG A 172 -4.47 -11.98 -15.47
C ARG A 172 -3.12 -12.33 -14.82
N ASP A 173 -2.46 -11.37 -14.20
CA ASP A 173 -1.10 -11.54 -13.66
C ASP A 173 -1.07 -12.43 -12.41
N LEU A 174 -2.20 -12.52 -11.72
CA LEU A 174 -2.42 -13.47 -10.63
C LEU A 174 -3.69 -14.27 -10.97
N GLU A 175 -3.52 -15.52 -11.33
CA GLU A 175 -4.66 -16.42 -11.47
C GLU A 175 -5.26 -16.69 -10.09
N PHE A 176 -6.30 -15.93 -9.77
CA PHE A 176 -7.17 -16.28 -8.67
C PHE A 176 -8.01 -17.49 -9.11
N SER A 177 -7.55 -18.70 -8.82
CA SER A 177 -8.35 -19.90 -9.00
C SER A 177 -9.63 -19.75 -8.19
N TYR A 178 -10.73 -19.44 -8.86
CA TYR A 178 -12.06 -19.59 -8.27
C TYR A 178 -12.28 -21.11 -8.14
N SER A 179 -11.99 -21.67 -6.97
CA SER A 179 -12.53 -22.98 -6.62
C SER A 179 -14.04 -22.83 -6.51
N VAL A 180 -14.76 -23.39 -7.47
CA VAL A 180 -16.21 -23.53 -7.51
C VAL A 180 -16.67 -24.46 -6.39
#